data_27a417c01c0f27c80df8b1a2ed61affc
#
_entry.id   27a417c01c0f27c80df8b1a2ed61affc
#
_cell.length_a   1.000
_cell.length_b   1.000
_cell.length_c   1.000
_cell.angle_alpha   90.00
_cell.angle_beta   90.00
_cell.angle_gamma   90.00
#
_symmetry.space_group_name_H-M   'P 1'
#
loop_
_entity.id
_entity.type
_entity.pdbx_description
1 polymer ?
#
loop_
_entity_poly.entity_id
_entity_poly.type
_entity_poly.pdbx_seq_one_letter_code
_entity_poly.pdbx_strand_id
1 'polypeptide(L)'
;MIEWPKDMIQLKGLAQATTVELLACLVRSGTRNRSPLEIAEDLLEIYPSLIELEAAGVGGLEKAPGVGKAKALQIMAGLELGRRLVTEPKWVRPVVRSPDDAAELLMEEMRLYQQEHFICLYLNTKNEVISKKTLFIGGLNTSIVHPRDIFREAIRCSAASFIAVHNHPSGDPTPSREDIEVSERMVEAGRLIGISCIDHLVIGHGQFISMKQRGFM
;
A
#
# COMPACT_ATOMS: atom_id res chain seq x y z
N MET A 1 15.05 9.36 37.22
CA MET A 1 14.44 8.20 36.52
C MET A 1 15.10 8.14 35.15
N ILE A 2 15.80 7.07 34.82
CA ILE A 2 16.37 6.87 33.49
C ILE A 2 15.18 6.50 32.59
N GLU A 3 14.71 7.46 31.77
CA GLU A 3 13.65 7.20 30.79
C GLU A 3 14.19 6.23 29.73
N TRP A 4 13.54 5.09 29.59
CA TRP A 4 13.91 4.12 28.58
C TRP A 4 13.67 4.69 27.19
N PRO A 5 14.58 4.53 26.21
CA PRO A 5 14.43 5.07 24.85
C PRO A 5 13.10 4.69 24.21
N LYS A 6 12.58 3.49 24.47
CA LYS A 6 11.29 3.01 23.97
C LYS A 6 10.11 3.85 24.47
N ASP A 7 10.14 4.30 25.72
CA ASP A 7 9.03 5.06 26.32
C ASP A 7 9.00 6.48 25.74
N MET A 8 10.18 7.08 25.51
CA MET A 8 10.30 8.36 24.82
C MET A 8 9.85 8.30 23.37
N ILE A 9 10.23 7.26 22.62
CA ILE A 9 9.81 7.08 21.24
C ILE A 9 8.30 6.81 21.16
N GLN A 10 7.72 6.09 22.11
CA GLN A 10 6.28 5.85 22.18
C GLN A 10 5.49 7.15 22.36
N LEU A 11 6.03 8.12 23.10
CA LEU A 11 5.41 9.43 23.34
C LEU A 11 5.53 10.36 22.12
N LYS A 12 6.72 10.46 21.50
CA LYS A 12 6.98 11.43 20.42
C LYS A 12 6.87 10.86 19.00
N GLY A 13 6.83 9.53 18.87
CA GLY A 13 6.79 8.82 17.59
C GLY A 13 8.17 8.59 16.96
N LEU A 14 8.29 7.52 16.18
CA LEU A 14 9.54 7.11 15.52
C LEU A 14 10.13 8.19 14.60
N ALA A 15 9.28 8.98 13.93
CA ALA A 15 9.71 10.01 13.00
C ALA A 15 10.47 11.18 13.66
N GLN A 16 10.28 11.37 14.96
CA GLN A 16 10.95 12.43 15.74
C GLN A 16 12.12 11.89 16.60
N ALA A 17 12.36 10.57 16.55
CA ALA A 17 13.45 9.96 17.30
C ALA A 17 14.80 10.30 16.65
N THR A 18 15.79 10.60 17.48
CA THR A 18 17.17 10.79 17.05
C THR A 18 17.81 9.46 16.64
N THR A 19 18.90 9.50 15.87
CA THR A 19 19.66 8.30 15.51
C THR A 19 20.16 7.54 16.74
N VAL A 20 20.61 8.26 17.78
CA VAL A 20 21.02 7.67 19.07
C VAL A 20 19.87 6.87 19.69
N GLU A 21 18.68 7.45 19.77
CA GLU A 21 17.51 6.80 20.36
C GLU A 21 17.07 5.56 19.57
N LEU A 22 17.11 5.64 18.23
CA LEU A 22 16.82 4.48 17.37
C LEU A 22 17.82 3.36 17.54
N LEU A 23 19.13 3.69 17.60
CA LEU A 23 20.18 2.71 17.88
C LEU A 23 20.03 2.13 19.28
N ALA A 24 19.73 2.94 20.30
CA ALA A 24 19.49 2.47 21.65
C ALA A 24 18.30 1.49 21.74
N CYS A 25 17.26 1.70 20.91
CA CYS A 25 16.16 0.73 20.77
C CYS A 25 16.62 -0.60 20.17
N LEU A 26 17.51 -0.58 19.16
CA LEU A 26 18.09 -1.80 18.58
C LEU A 26 19.04 -2.50 19.57
N VAL A 27 19.82 -1.76 20.33
CA VAL A 27 20.68 -2.28 21.42
C VAL A 27 19.84 -2.95 22.51
N ARG A 28 18.62 -2.46 22.73
CA ARG A 28 17.58 -2.99 23.63
C ARG A 28 17.93 -2.99 25.13
N SER A 29 19.09 -3.46 25.52
CA SER A 29 19.51 -3.57 26.93
C SER A 29 20.92 -3.06 27.12
N GLY A 30 21.15 -2.37 28.22
CA GLY A 30 22.49 -1.95 28.63
C GLY A 30 23.37 -3.13 29.10
N THR A 31 24.46 -2.78 29.68
CA THR A 31 25.32 -3.65 30.50
C THR A 31 25.22 -3.24 31.97
N ARG A 32 25.97 -3.90 32.86
CA ARG A 32 26.01 -3.53 34.28
C ARG A 32 26.43 -2.06 34.52
N ASN A 33 27.24 -1.49 33.61
CA ASN A 33 27.86 -0.19 33.76
C ASN A 33 27.49 0.82 32.69
N ARG A 34 26.64 0.48 31.71
CA ARG A 34 26.23 1.34 30.57
C ARG A 34 24.80 1.14 30.22
N SER A 35 24.07 2.22 30.06
CA SER A 35 22.70 2.22 29.52
C SER A 35 22.69 1.94 28.00
N PRO A 36 21.54 1.60 27.41
CA PRO A 36 21.41 1.47 25.94
C PRO A 36 21.73 2.77 25.20
N LEU A 37 21.43 3.94 25.79
CA LEU A 37 21.74 5.25 25.20
C LEU A 37 23.23 5.48 25.13
N GLU A 38 23.94 5.28 26.26
CA GLU A 38 25.42 5.43 26.32
C GLU A 38 26.11 4.49 25.32
N ILE A 39 25.59 3.25 25.13
CA ILE A 39 26.17 2.34 24.15
C ILE A 39 25.91 2.87 22.72
N ALA A 40 24.75 3.48 22.45
CA ALA A 40 24.43 4.06 21.15
C ALA A 40 25.26 5.32 20.86
N GLU A 41 25.52 6.14 21.87
CA GLU A 41 26.40 7.31 21.81
C GLU A 41 27.85 6.88 21.52
N ASP A 42 28.39 5.91 22.25
CA ASP A 42 29.71 5.34 21.99
C ASP A 42 29.87 4.81 20.57
N LEU A 43 28.83 4.12 20.06
CA LEU A 43 28.81 3.60 18.68
C LEU A 43 28.92 4.74 17.66
N LEU A 44 28.20 5.86 17.85
CA LEU A 44 28.24 7.00 16.93
C LEU A 44 29.48 7.87 17.14
N GLU A 45 30.15 7.78 18.31
CA GLU A 45 31.45 8.39 18.52
C GLU A 45 32.54 7.63 17.72
N ILE A 46 32.47 6.28 17.73
CA ILE A 46 33.41 5.42 16.97
C ILE A 46 33.09 5.44 15.48
N TYR A 47 31.81 5.42 15.10
CA TYR A 47 31.29 5.37 13.74
C TYR A 47 30.30 6.53 13.52
N PRO A 48 30.75 7.72 13.10
CA PRO A 48 29.97 8.95 13.06
C PRO A 48 28.73 8.93 12.13
N SER A 49 28.59 7.90 11.31
CA SER A 49 27.43 7.75 10.40
C SER A 49 26.90 6.32 10.35
N LEU A 50 25.63 6.15 9.93
CA LEU A 50 25.03 4.83 9.71
C LEU A 50 25.76 4.07 8.59
N ILE A 51 26.36 4.76 7.61
CA ILE A 51 27.16 4.16 6.54
C ILE A 51 28.43 3.54 7.14
N GLU A 52 29.10 4.22 8.05
CA GLU A 52 30.31 3.71 8.71
C GLU A 52 29.98 2.56 9.66
N LEU A 53 28.83 2.62 10.36
CA LEU A 53 28.32 1.50 11.15
C LEU A 53 28.08 0.25 10.27
N GLU A 54 27.43 0.42 9.11
CA GLU A 54 27.20 -0.68 8.15
C GLU A 54 28.53 -1.24 7.64
N ALA A 55 29.45 -0.38 7.25
CA ALA A 55 30.77 -0.76 6.73
C ALA A 55 31.64 -1.50 7.75
N ALA A 56 31.50 -1.20 9.04
CA ALA A 56 32.21 -1.89 10.12
C ALA A 56 31.79 -3.35 10.26
N GLY A 57 30.55 -3.66 9.90
CA GLY A 57 30.00 -5.01 9.98
C GLY A 57 29.92 -5.54 11.42
N VAL A 58 29.42 -6.78 11.58
CA VAL A 58 29.26 -7.41 12.90
C VAL A 58 30.57 -7.40 13.70
N GLY A 59 31.68 -7.82 13.08
CA GLY A 59 32.99 -7.93 13.77
C GLY A 59 33.59 -6.58 14.15
N GLY A 60 33.28 -5.49 13.44
CA GLY A 60 33.67 -4.13 13.83
C GLY A 60 32.85 -3.66 15.03
N LEU A 61 31.53 -3.83 14.98
CA LEU A 61 30.64 -3.41 16.06
C LEU A 61 30.90 -4.15 17.38
N GLU A 62 31.32 -5.40 17.35
CA GLU A 62 31.68 -6.19 18.56
C GLU A 62 32.86 -5.57 19.32
N LYS A 63 33.67 -4.72 18.70
CA LYS A 63 34.78 -4.02 19.37
C LYS A 63 34.31 -2.86 20.23
N ALA A 64 33.11 -2.38 20.02
CA ALA A 64 32.55 -1.28 20.81
C ALA A 64 32.15 -1.74 22.22
N PRO A 65 32.41 -0.95 23.25
CA PRO A 65 32.11 -1.31 24.63
C PRO A 65 30.62 -1.59 24.84
N GLY A 66 30.28 -2.74 25.39
CA GLY A 66 28.89 -3.13 25.65
C GLY A 66 28.14 -3.73 24.46
N VAL A 67 28.78 -3.88 23.30
CA VAL A 67 28.23 -4.50 22.11
C VAL A 67 28.80 -5.90 21.94
N GLY A 68 27.98 -6.90 22.26
CA GLY A 68 28.30 -8.29 21.94
C GLY A 68 27.65 -8.71 20.61
N LYS A 69 27.94 -9.92 20.15
CA LYS A 69 27.47 -10.48 18.87
C LYS A 69 25.97 -10.32 18.64
N ALA A 70 25.14 -10.52 19.67
CA ALA A 70 23.68 -10.40 19.55
C ALA A 70 23.26 -8.97 19.20
N LYS A 71 23.82 -7.97 19.89
CA LYS A 71 23.53 -6.55 19.64
C LYS A 71 24.06 -6.09 18.29
N ALA A 72 25.28 -6.51 17.94
CA ALA A 72 25.86 -6.24 16.62
C ALA A 72 24.95 -6.77 15.49
N LEU A 73 24.46 -8.01 15.61
CA LEU A 73 23.53 -8.58 14.65
C LEU A 73 22.18 -7.83 14.59
N GLN A 74 21.64 -7.40 15.73
CA GLN A 74 20.39 -6.60 15.75
C GLN A 74 20.54 -5.28 15.02
N ILE A 75 21.65 -4.57 15.26
CA ILE A 75 21.95 -3.31 14.57
C ILE A 75 22.11 -3.55 13.06
N MET A 76 22.94 -4.53 12.66
CA MET A 76 23.17 -4.84 11.26
C MET A 76 21.89 -5.31 10.55
N ALA A 77 21.04 -6.08 11.20
CA ALA A 77 19.74 -6.47 10.66
C ALA A 77 18.81 -5.27 10.43
N GLY A 78 18.80 -4.31 11.36
CA GLY A 78 18.04 -3.06 11.19
C GLY A 78 18.54 -2.23 10.02
N LEU A 79 19.85 -2.08 9.86
CA LEU A 79 20.46 -1.35 8.74
C LEU A 79 20.18 -2.06 7.41
N GLU A 80 20.32 -3.38 7.35
CA GLU A 80 20.01 -4.17 6.14
C GLU A 80 18.54 -4.08 5.75
N LEU A 81 17.60 -4.11 6.70
CA LEU A 81 16.17 -3.89 6.40
C LEU A 81 15.93 -2.50 5.84
N GLY A 82 16.57 -1.46 6.41
CA GLY A 82 16.51 -0.10 5.86
C GLY A 82 17.06 -0.02 4.44
N ARG A 83 18.19 -0.67 4.17
CA ARG A 83 18.79 -0.75 2.83
C ARG A 83 17.85 -1.45 1.84
N ARG A 84 17.22 -2.55 2.23
CA ARG A 84 16.23 -3.26 1.38
C ARG A 84 15.03 -2.39 1.05
N LEU A 85 14.48 -1.65 2.02
CA LEU A 85 13.37 -0.72 1.78
C LEU A 85 13.68 0.31 0.68
N VAL A 86 14.94 0.77 0.60
CA VAL A 86 15.37 1.73 -0.43
C VAL A 86 15.66 1.05 -1.77
N THR A 87 16.19 -0.18 -1.73
CA THR A 87 16.62 -0.94 -2.93
C THR A 87 15.53 -1.86 -3.48
N GLU A 88 14.47 -2.15 -2.71
CA GLU A 88 13.33 -2.87 -3.26
C GLU A 88 12.80 -2.16 -4.50
N PRO A 89 12.58 -2.90 -5.61
CA PRO A 89 11.99 -2.30 -6.79
C PRO A 89 10.71 -1.58 -6.35
N LYS A 90 10.65 -0.28 -6.55
CA LYS A 90 9.38 0.44 -6.35
C LYS A 90 8.34 -0.30 -7.17
N TRP A 91 7.33 -0.82 -6.50
CA TRP A 91 6.21 -1.45 -7.20
C TRP A 91 5.70 -0.46 -8.25
N VAL A 92 5.98 -0.78 -9.52
CA VAL A 92 5.55 0.07 -10.62
C VAL A 92 4.05 -0.07 -10.69
N ARG A 93 3.35 0.95 -10.25
CA ARG A 93 1.90 0.99 -10.31
C ARG A 93 1.48 0.95 -11.77
N PRO A 94 0.60 0.01 -12.16
CA PRO A 94 0.07 0.01 -13.51
C PRO A 94 -0.59 1.35 -13.82
N VAL A 95 -0.34 1.88 -15.01
CA VAL A 95 -0.97 3.13 -15.49
C VAL A 95 -2.08 2.75 -16.46
N VAL A 96 -3.29 3.21 -16.17
CA VAL A 96 -4.47 2.98 -17.02
C VAL A 96 -4.67 4.17 -17.93
N ARG A 97 -4.43 4.00 -19.23
CA ARG A 97 -4.60 5.03 -20.27
C ARG A 97 -5.82 4.76 -21.13
N SER A 98 -6.27 3.51 -21.18
CA SER A 98 -7.39 3.04 -21.99
C SER A 98 -8.24 2.04 -21.22
N PRO A 99 -9.48 1.76 -21.65
CA PRO A 99 -10.28 0.66 -21.11
C PRO A 99 -9.58 -0.71 -21.26
N ASP A 100 -8.78 -0.90 -22.31
CA ASP A 100 -8.02 -2.12 -22.55
C ASP A 100 -6.99 -2.37 -21.45
N ASP A 101 -6.26 -1.33 -21.02
CA ASP A 101 -5.29 -1.45 -19.92
C ASP A 101 -5.98 -1.91 -18.61
N ALA A 102 -7.18 -1.35 -18.32
CA ALA A 102 -7.93 -1.75 -17.13
C ALA A 102 -8.48 -3.18 -17.24
N ALA A 103 -8.93 -3.56 -18.42
CA ALA A 103 -9.41 -4.91 -18.68
C ALA A 103 -8.28 -5.94 -18.58
N GLU A 104 -7.09 -5.65 -19.14
CA GLU A 104 -5.93 -6.53 -19.09
C GLU A 104 -5.49 -6.83 -17.65
N LEU A 105 -5.55 -5.82 -16.77
CA LEU A 105 -5.20 -5.98 -15.36
C LEU A 105 -6.10 -6.97 -14.60
N LEU A 106 -7.33 -7.21 -15.07
CA LEU A 106 -8.33 -7.99 -14.35
C LEU A 106 -8.86 -9.19 -15.14
N MET A 107 -8.70 -9.24 -16.46
CA MET A 107 -9.27 -10.25 -17.35
C MET A 107 -8.91 -11.68 -16.89
N GLU A 108 -7.62 -11.95 -16.67
CA GLU A 108 -7.13 -13.28 -16.32
C GLU A 108 -7.67 -13.76 -14.96
N GLU A 109 -7.84 -12.86 -14.01
CA GLU A 109 -8.40 -13.17 -12.71
C GLU A 109 -9.92 -13.35 -12.77
N MET A 110 -10.60 -12.38 -13.39
CA MET A 110 -12.07 -12.31 -13.36
C MET A 110 -12.74 -13.37 -14.23
N ARG A 111 -12.11 -13.84 -15.30
CA ARG A 111 -12.66 -14.93 -16.14
C ARG A 111 -12.80 -16.27 -15.40
N LEU A 112 -12.09 -16.45 -14.27
CA LEU A 112 -12.14 -17.66 -13.47
C LEU A 112 -13.24 -17.63 -12.40
N TYR A 113 -13.86 -16.50 -12.18
CA TYR A 113 -14.87 -16.34 -11.14
C TYR A 113 -16.20 -16.97 -11.53
N GLN A 114 -16.69 -17.83 -10.65
CA GLN A 114 -17.99 -18.51 -10.82
C GLN A 114 -19.20 -17.64 -10.39
N GLN A 115 -18.92 -16.51 -9.74
CA GLN A 115 -19.90 -15.51 -9.30
C GLN A 115 -19.51 -14.16 -9.85
N GLU A 116 -20.45 -13.24 -9.90
CA GLU A 116 -20.17 -11.85 -10.23
C GLU A 116 -19.36 -11.19 -9.13
N HIS A 117 -18.27 -10.57 -9.49
CA HIS A 117 -17.41 -9.78 -8.62
C HIS A 117 -17.41 -8.34 -9.11
N PHE A 118 -17.66 -7.41 -8.20
CA PHE A 118 -17.54 -5.99 -8.50
C PHE A 118 -16.25 -5.46 -7.88
N ILE A 119 -15.32 -5.05 -8.73
CA ILE A 119 -13.99 -4.57 -8.37
C ILE A 119 -13.86 -3.10 -8.75
N CYS A 120 -13.24 -2.29 -7.89
CA CYS A 120 -12.83 -0.94 -8.24
C CYS A 120 -11.31 -0.84 -8.30
N LEU A 121 -10.81 -0.26 -9.40
CA LEU A 121 -9.44 0.22 -9.53
C LEU A 121 -9.42 1.71 -9.18
N TYR A 122 -8.77 2.07 -8.10
CA TYR A 122 -8.62 3.45 -7.66
C TYR A 122 -7.34 4.06 -8.21
N LEU A 123 -7.45 5.26 -8.78
CA LEU A 123 -6.38 5.90 -9.53
C LEU A 123 -5.98 7.23 -8.89
N ASN A 124 -4.70 7.56 -9.00
CA ASN A 124 -4.21 8.90 -8.71
C ASN A 124 -4.37 9.84 -9.92
N THR A 125 -3.92 11.09 -9.80
CA THR A 125 -3.98 12.11 -10.86
C THR A 125 -3.16 11.79 -12.11
N LYS A 126 -2.28 10.76 -12.05
CA LYS A 126 -1.48 10.27 -13.17
C LYS A 126 -2.06 8.99 -13.78
N ASN A 127 -3.29 8.62 -13.39
CA ASN A 127 -3.95 7.36 -13.75
C ASN A 127 -3.17 6.10 -13.33
N GLU A 128 -2.31 6.19 -12.31
CA GLU A 128 -1.66 5.03 -11.72
C GLU A 128 -2.62 4.35 -10.75
N VAL A 129 -2.71 3.02 -10.81
CA VAL A 129 -3.53 2.22 -9.87
C VAL A 129 -2.90 2.26 -8.48
N ILE A 130 -3.56 2.95 -7.55
CA ILE A 130 -3.11 3.07 -6.15
C ILE A 130 -3.74 2.05 -5.22
N SER A 131 -4.92 1.52 -5.58
CA SER A 131 -5.62 0.46 -4.85
C SER A 131 -6.53 -0.33 -5.78
N LYS A 132 -6.65 -1.63 -5.52
CA LYS A 132 -7.66 -2.53 -6.11
C LYS A 132 -8.51 -3.08 -4.97
N LYS A 133 -9.83 -3.01 -5.10
CA LYS A 133 -10.73 -3.51 -4.06
C LYS A 133 -11.92 -4.25 -4.66
N THR A 134 -12.12 -5.48 -4.25
CA THR A 134 -13.40 -6.17 -4.47
C THR A 134 -14.40 -5.66 -3.44
N LEU A 135 -15.48 -5.05 -3.92
CA LEU A 135 -16.50 -4.44 -3.09
C LEU A 135 -17.71 -5.35 -2.89
N PHE A 136 -17.93 -6.23 -3.85
CA PHE A 136 -19.08 -7.13 -3.83
C PHE A 136 -18.79 -8.45 -4.53
N ILE A 137 -19.38 -9.54 -4.03
CA ILE A 137 -19.36 -10.89 -4.63
C ILE A 137 -20.78 -11.44 -4.58
N GLY A 138 -21.34 -11.85 -5.73
CA GLY A 138 -22.71 -12.39 -5.89
C GLY A 138 -23.38 -11.78 -7.10
N GLY A 139 -24.68 -12.05 -7.37
CA GLY A 139 -25.40 -11.42 -8.48
C GLY A 139 -25.62 -9.92 -8.24
N LEU A 140 -25.41 -9.11 -9.27
CA LEU A 140 -25.64 -7.66 -9.26
C LEU A 140 -27.15 -7.35 -9.18
N ASN A 141 -27.71 -7.40 -7.98
CA ASN A 141 -28.98 -6.72 -7.75
C ASN A 141 -28.67 -5.25 -7.46
N THR A 142 -29.35 -4.31 -8.09
CA THR A 142 -29.19 -2.84 -7.94
C THR A 142 -29.16 -2.37 -6.48
N SER A 143 -29.63 -3.20 -5.56
CA SER A 143 -29.63 -2.96 -4.12
C SER A 143 -28.29 -3.18 -3.42
N ILE A 144 -27.27 -3.74 -4.09
CA ILE A 144 -26.10 -4.32 -3.41
C ILE A 144 -24.84 -3.47 -3.60
N VAL A 145 -24.62 -2.86 -4.78
CA VAL A 145 -23.50 -1.93 -4.98
C VAL A 145 -23.93 -0.52 -4.64
N HIS A 146 -23.55 -0.08 -3.45
CA HIS A 146 -23.85 1.28 -3.03
C HIS A 146 -22.69 2.25 -3.34
N PRO A 147 -22.94 3.42 -3.94
CA PRO A 147 -21.92 4.44 -4.13
C PRO A 147 -21.12 4.76 -2.85
N ARG A 148 -21.78 4.77 -1.68
CA ARG A 148 -21.11 5.01 -0.39
C ARG A 148 -19.93 4.07 -0.12
N ASP A 149 -20.00 2.80 -0.55
CA ASP A 149 -18.93 1.83 -0.27
C ASP A 149 -17.75 2.04 -1.22
N ILE A 150 -18.02 2.40 -2.46
CA ILE A 150 -17.03 2.80 -3.46
C ILE A 150 -16.29 4.05 -3.00
N PHE A 151 -17.04 5.10 -2.67
CA PHE A 151 -16.46 6.40 -2.32
C PHE A 151 -15.79 6.41 -0.94
N ARG A 152 -16.27 5.61 0.02
CA ARG A 152 -15.56 5.40 1.29
C ARG A 152 -14.13 4.90 1.06
N GLU A 153 -13.95 3.92 0.18
CA GLU A 153 -12.63 3.40 -0.15
C GLU A 153 -11.82 4.40 -0.98
N ALA A 154 -12.45 5.10 -1.94
CA ALA A 154 -11.81 6.14 -2.72
C ALA A 154 -11.22 7.26 -1.85
N ILE A 155 -11.98 7.73 -0.86
CA ILE A 155 -11.52 8.73 0.12
C ILE A 155 -10.38 8.17 0.98
N ARG A 156 -10.53 6.92 1.47
CA ARG A 156 -9.53 6.26 2.31
C ARG A 156 -8.17 6.15 1.63
N CYS A 157 -8.14 5.85 0.33
CA CYS A 157 -6.89 5.73 -0.44
C CYS A 157 -6.49 7.03 -1.16
N SER A 158 -7.20 8.15 -0.92
CA SER A 158 -6.96 9.45 -1.57
C SER A 158 -6.97 9.36 -3.10
N ALA A 159 -7.93 8.63 -3.66
CA ALA A 159 -8.08 8.49 -5.09
C ALA A 159 -8.56 9.79 -5.75
N ALA A 160 -8.00 10.11 -6.92
CA ALA A 160 -8.49 11.20 -7.78
C ALA A 160 -9.68 10.73 -8.64
N SER A 161 -9.69 9.44 -8.98
CA SER A 161 -10.72 8.81 -9.81
C SER A 161 -10.73 7.30 -9.59
N PHE A 162 -11.70 6.61 -10.18
CA PHE A 162 -11.74 5.14 -10.19
C PHE A 162 -12.36 4.60 -11.48
N ILE A 163 -12.07 3.33 -11.75
CA ILE A 163 -12.74 2.51 -12.77
C ILE A 163 -13.44 1.37 -12.05
N ALA A 164 -14.73 1.20 -12.32
CA ALA A 164 -15.49 0.05 -11.86
C ALA A 164 -15.34 -1.09 -12.88
N VAL A 165 -15.26 -2.33 -12.41
CA VAL A 165 -15.18 -3.50 -13.27
C VAL A 165 -15.99 -4.62 -12.62
N HIS A 166 -16.85 -5.27 -13.39
CA HIS A 166 -17.48 -6.52 -12.95
C HIS A 166 -17.41 -7.58 -14.03
N ASN A 167 -17.53 -8.84 -13.64
CA ASN A 167 -17.57 -9.96 -14.57
C ASN A 167 -18.97 -10.55 -14.68
N HIS A 168 -19.29 -11.06 -15.87
CA HIS A 168 -20.42 -11.94 -16.08
C HIS A 168 -19.95 -13.40 -16.18
N PRO A 169 -20.31 -14.27 -15.23
CA PRO A 169 -19.96 -15.70 -15.29
C PRO A 169 -20.51 -16.44 -16.51
N SER A 170 -21.54 -15.90 -17.15
CA SER A 170 -22.07 -16.40 -18.43
C SER A 170 -21.06 -16.30 -19.58
N GLY A 171 -20.08 -15.40 -19.46
CA GLY A 171 -19.10 -15.08 -20.49
C GLY A 171 -19.53 -14.01 -21.47
N ASP A 172 -20.80 -13.59 -21.48
CA ASP A 172 -21.30 -12.49 -22.31
C ASP A 172 -21.12 -11.15 -21.58
N PRO A 173 -20.29 -10.21 -22.10
CA PRO A 173 -20.03 -8.92 -21.46
C PRO A 173 -21.14 -7.88 -21.73
N THR A 174 -22.26 -8.27 -22.32
CA THR A 174 -23.37 -7.33 -22.61
C THR A 174 -23.94 -6.81 -21.29
N PRO A 175 -23.90 -5.48 -21.05
CA PRO A 175 -24.40 -4.91 -19.80
C PRO A 175 -25.91 -5.11 -19.64
N SER A 176 -26.35 -5.40 -18.44
CA SER A 176 -27.75 -5.39 -18.07
C SER A 176 -28.26 -3.94 -17.87
N ARG A 177 -29.57 -3.79 -17.73
CA ARG A 177 -30.16 -2.49 -17.37
C ARG A 177 -29.70 -2.02 -15.98
N GLU A 178 -29.58 -2.95 -15.06
CA GLU A 178 -29.10 -2.71 -13.71
C GLU A 178 -27.66 -2.20 -13.69
N ASP A 179 -26.80 -2.71 -14.55
CA ASP A 179 -25.40 -2.25 -14.68
C ASP A 179 -25.35 -0.80 -15.15
N ILE A 180 -26.21 -0.43 -16.09
CA ILE A 180 -26.33 0.95 -16.60
C ILE A 180 -26.78 1.87 -15.47
N GLU A 181 -27.83 1.50 -14.73
CA GLU A 181 -28.36 2.30 -13.62
C GLU A 181 -27.32 2.47 -12.49
N VAL A 182 -26.51 1.45 -12.21
CA VAL A 182 -25.39 1.55 -11.24
C VAL A 182 -24.32 2.50 -11.77
N SER A 183 -23.99 2.45 -13.05
CA SER A 183 -23.00 3.32 -13.68
C SER A 183 -23.42 4.80 -13.61
N GLU A 184 -24.66 5.11 -13.93
CA GLU A 184 -25.21 6.46 -13.86
C GLU A 184 -25.11 7.00 -12.41
N ARG A 185 -25.52 6.20 -11.42
CA ARG A 185 -25.43 6.59 -10.00
C ARG A 185 -24.00 6.84 -9.53
N MET A 186 -23.02 6.04 -10.02
CA MET A 186 -21.61 6.26 -9.73
C MET A 186 -21.09 7.57 -10.30
N VAL A 187 -21.44 7.89 -11.54
CA VAL A 187 -21.07 9.15 -12.20
C VAL A 187 -21.67 10.35 -11.46
N GLU A 188 -22.97 10.29 -11.14
CA GLU A 188 -23.65 11.36 -10.41
C GLU A 188 -23.03 11.60 -9.03
N ALA A 189 -22.85 10.54 -8.24
CA ALA A 189 -22.22 10.65 -6.94
C ALA A 189 -20.77 11.15 -7.04
N GLY A 190 -20.02 10.72 -8.07
CA GLY A 190 -18.67 11.18 -8.35
C GLY A 190 -18.55 12.68 -8.60
N ARG A 191 -19.51 13.25 -9.33
CA ARG A 191 -19.58 14.69 -9.57
C ARG A 191 -19.77 15.49 -8.28
N LEU A 192 -20.59 14.96 -7.36
CA LEU A 192 -20.85 15.62 -6.06
C LEU A 192 -19.65 15.55 -5.11
N ILE A 193 -18.95 14.39 -5.11
CA ILE A 193 -17.84 14.13 -4.18
C ILE A 193 -16.51 14.70 -4.71
N GLY A 194 -16.39 14.93 -6.02
CA GLY A 194 -15.16 15.37 -6.67
C GLY A 194 -14.19 14.23 -6.98
N ILE A 195 -14.66 12.96 -7.01
CA ILE A 195 -13.90 11.77 -7.39
C ILE A 195 -14.60 11.12 -8.59
N SER A 196 -14.00 11.21 -9.77
CA SER A 196 -14.67 10.81 -11.01
C SER A 196 -14.70 9.28 -11.19
N CYS A 197 -15.87 8.74 -11.57
CA CYS A 197 -15.95 7.44 -12.21
C CYS A 197 -15.50 7.61 -13.67
N ILE A 198 -14.35 7.06 -14.04
CA ILE A 198 -13.78 7.24 -15.39
C ILE A 198 -14.46 6.31 -16.38
N ASP A 199 -14.71 5.06 -15.97
CA ASP A 199 -15.37 4.05 -16.80
C ASP A 199 -15.98 2.96 -15.89
N HIS A 200 -16.86 2.15 -16.49
CA HIS A 200 -17.33 0.91 -15.92
C HIS A 200 -17.20 -0.18 -16.98
N LEU A 201 -16.43 -1.23 -16.67
CA LEU A 201 -16.15 -2.33 -17.60
C LEU A 201 -16.93 -3.57 -17.18
N VAL A 202 -17.50 -4.24 -18.16
CA VAL A 202 -18.11 -5.56 -18.00
C VAL A 202 -17.22 -6.59 -18.68
N ILE A 203 -16.71 -7.56 -17.91
CA ILE A 203 -15.80 -8.61 -18.39
C ILE A 203 -16.57 -9.91 -18.62
N GLY A 204 -16.42 -10.48 -19.83
CA GLY A 204 -16.85 -11.82 -20.20
C GLY A 204 -15.68 -12.77 -20.42
N HIS A 205 -15.89 -13.82 -21.24
CA HIS A 205 -14.83 -14.76 -21.57
C HIS A 205 -13.90 -14.18 -22.66
N GLY A 206 -12.78 -13.54 -22.22
CA GLY A 206 -11.79 -12.97 -23.13
C GLY A 206 -12.25 -11.72 -23.90
N GLN A 207 -13.39 -11.16 -23.53
CA GLN A 207 -13.96 -9.93 -24.08
C GLN A 207 -14.42 -9.03 -22.96
N PHE A 208 -14.51 -7.73 -23.26
CA PHE A 208 -15.09 -6.77 -22.33
C PHE A 208 -15.88 -5.69 -23.08
N ILE A 209 -16.74 -5.00 -22.35
CA ILE A 209 -17.44 -3.80 -22.83
C ILE A 209 -17.13 -2.65 -21.87
N SER A 210 -16.74 -1.50 -22.44
CA SER A 210 -16.67 -0.22 -21.73
C SER A 210 -18.02 0.48 -21.84
N MET A 211 -18.61 0.78 -20.69
CA MET A 211 -19.90 1.50 -20.61
C MET A 211 -19.77 2.90 -21.19
N LYS A 212 -18.63 3.56 -20.93
CA LYS A 212 -18.33 4.88 -21.47
C LYS A 212 -18.21 4.88 -23.00
N GLN A 213 -17.49 3.93 -23.59
CA GLN A 213 -17.35 3.82 -25.05
C GLN A 213 -18.69 3.53 -25.72
N ARG A 214 -19.60 2.84 -25.03
CA ARG A 214 -20.95 2.56 -25.51
C ARG A 214 -21.94 3.70 -25.28
N GLY A 215 -21.54 4.74 -24.55
CA GLY A 215 -22.40 5.91 -24.27
C GLY A 215 -23.46 5.66 -23.18
N PHE A 216 -23.18 4.71 -22.27
CA PHE A 216 -24.06 4.38 -21.12
C PHE A 216 -23.70 5.14 -19.84
N MET A 217 -22.71 6.07 -19.88
CA MET A 217 -22.30 6.90 -18.76
C MET A 217 -22.00 8.33 -19.23
#